data_d32803e4610bc6b597afc6c3533018a8
#
_entry.id   d32803e4610bc6b597afc6c3533018a8
#
_cell.length_a   1.000
_cell.length_b   1.000
_cell.length_c   1.000
_cell.angle_alpha   90.00
_cell.angle_beta   90.00
_cell.angle_gamma   90.00
#
_symmetry.space_group_name_H-M   'P 1'
#
loop_
_entity.id
_entity.type
_entity.pdbx_description
1 polymer ?
#
loop_
_entity_poly.entity_id
_entity_poly.type
_entity_poly.pdbx_seq_one_letter_code
_entity_poly.pdbx_strand_id
1 'polypeptide(L)'
;MKIKTHNFFNIGVLTLFGTFFTIPLYSFISAIIITSPANRIIDIYGHEKNGLGMPVRTYRTHSPVRALFWGFIPALLLFAAVYYIKKGYEPILPTPYFILLQGLLSGELHLLLDLPTNGGIFINKKRFALGHFAYNNPLINFAAVAAGLFLISISFTGGNYAKDYNNIKYIFWNFRRQV
;
A
#
# COMPACT_ATOMS: atom_id res chain seq x y z
N MET A 1 4.17 13.07 6.74
CA MET A 1 4.91 13.59 5.54
C MET A 1 3.94 14.19 4.54
N LYS A 2 4.39 14.62 3.33
CA LYS A 2 3.46 15.07 2.27
C LYS A 2 2.71 13.85 1.70
N ILE A 3 1.42 14.02 1.35
CA ILE A 3 0.61 12.91 0.80
C ILE A 3 1.21 12.29 -0.47
N LYS A 4 1.84 13.10 -1.33
CA LYS A 4 2.54 12.60 -2.51
C LYS A 4 3.71 11.67 -2.14
N THR A 5 4.42 11.98 -1.06
CA THR A 5 5.51 11.14 -0.55
C THR A 5 5.00 9.78 -0.08
N HIS A 6 3.91 9.76 0.71
CA HIS A 6 3.25 8.51 1.10
C HIS A 6 2.85 7.68 -0.13
N ASN A 7 2.25 8.33 -1.13
CA ASN A 7 1.82 7.62 -2.33
C ASN A 7 2.99 6.95 -3.05
N PHE A 8 4.06 7.68 -3.37
CA PHE A 8 5.20 7.10 -4.10
C PHE A 8 5.88 5.97 -3.33
N PHE A 9 6.11 6.15 -2.04
CA PHE A 9 6.74 5.13 -1.21
C PHE A 9 5.86 3.89 -1.10
N ASN A 10 4.59 4.06 -0.74
CA ASN A 10 3.67 2.93 -0.57
C ASN A 10 3.47 2.17 -1.89
N ILE A 11 3.28 2.88 -3.02
CA ILE A 11 3.18 2.24 -4.34
C ILE A 11 4.43 1.40 -4.60
N GLY A 12 5.62 1.92 -4.33
CA GLY A 12 6.87 1.18 -4.54
C GLY A 12 6.94 -0.11 -3.71
N VAL A 13 6.71 0.01 -2.41
CA VAL A 13 6.73 -1.16 -1.50
C VAL A 13 5.66 -2.17 -1.87
N LEU A 14 4.43 -1.72 -2.12
CA LEU A 14 3.32 -2.63 -2.45
C LEU A 14 3.48 -3.25 -3.83
N THR A 15 4.09 -2.55 -4.79
CA THR A 15 4.42 -3.14 -6.09
C THR A 15 5.41 -4.29 -5.92
N LEU A 16 6.51 -4.06 -5.21
CA LEU A 16 7.50 -5.10 -4.94
C LEU A 16 6.89 -6.27 -4.18
N PHE A 17 6.12 -5.99 -3.12
CA PHE A 17 5.43 -7.02 -2.35
C PHE A 17 4.50 -7.87 -3.23
N GLY A 18 3.73 -7.24 -4.10
CA GLY A 18 2.77 -7.95 -4.96
C GLY A 18 3.44 -8.81 -6.02
N THR A 19 4.72 -8.56 -6.40
CA THR A 19 5.45 -9.41 -7.37
C THR A 19 5.68 -10.83 -6.87
N PHE A 20 5.57 -11.09 -5.58
CA PHE A 20 5.57 -12.44 -5.03
C PHE A 20 4.29 -13.24 -5.35
N PHE A 21 3.22 -12.57 -5.77
CA PHE A 21 1.91 -13.17 -5.99
C PHE A 21 1.42 -13.02 -7.43
N THR A 22 1.94 -12.05 -8.18
CA THR A 22 1.47 -11.69 -9.51
C THR A 22 2.54 -10.98 -10.34
N ILE A 23 2.25 -10.72 -11.61
CA ILE A 23 3.15 -9.94 -12.48
C ILE A 23 3.29 -8.49 -12.00
N PRO A 24 4.46 -7.84 -12.21
CA PRO A 24 4.73 -6.49 -11.73
C PRO A 24 3.70 -5.44 -12.14
N LEU A 25 3.23 -5.49 -13.39
CA LEU A 25 2.24 -4.53 -13.89
C LEU A 25 0.92 -4.61 -13.11
N TYR A 26 0.44 -5.81 -12.83
CA TYR A 26 -0.81 -6.00 -12.09
C TYR A 26 -0.66 -5.57 -10.63
N SER A 27 0.48 -5.89 -10.01
CA SER A 27 0.83 -5.41 -8.67
C SER A 27 0.92 -3.89 -8.61
N PHE A 28 1.53 -3.25 -9.59
CA PHE A 28 1.66 -1.80 -9.68
C PHE A 28 0.31 -1.10 -9.81
N ILE A 29 -0.56 -1.58 -10.71
CA ILE A 29 -1.89 -1.01 -10.90
C ILE A 29 -2.72 -1.13 -9.61
N SER A 30 -2.74 -2.30 -8.97
CA SER A 30 -3.46 -2.50 -7.71
C SER A 30 -2.91 -1.62 -6.59
N ALA A 31 -1.58 -1.48 -6.49
CA ALA A 31 -0.94 -0.60 -5.52
C ALA A 31 -1.35 0.86 -5.69
N ILE A 32 -1.43 1.37 -6.92
CA ILE A 32 -1.91 2.74 -7.20
C ILE A 32 -3.36 2.92 -6.74
N ILE A 33 -4.24 2.01 -7.15
CA ILE A 33 -5.68 2.09 -6.87
C ILE A 33 -5.96 2.02 -5.37
N ILE A 34 -5.17 1.24 -4.62
CA ILE A 34 -5.32 1.11 -3.16
C ILE A 34 -4.70 2.29 -2.42
N THR A 35 -3.45 2.62 -2.73
CA THR A 35 -2.64 3.56 -1.95
C THR A 35 -3.20 4.98 -1.98
N SER A 36 -3.59 5.45 -3.16
CA SER A 36 -4.02 6.85 -3.31
C SER A 36 -5.25 7.18 -2.47
N PRO A 37 -6.36 6.42 -2.51
CA PRO A 37 -7.50 6.66 -1.63
C PRO A 37 -7.20 6.31 -0.17
N ALA A 38 -6.43 5.26 0.14
CA ALA A 38 -6.09 4.91 1.52
C ALA A 38 -5.38 6.05 2.25
N ASN A 39 -4.30 6.58 1.67
CA ASN A 39 -3.56 7.69 2.24
C ASN A 39 -4.43 8.94 2.40
N ARG A 40 -5.27 9.23 1.41
CA ARG A 40 -6.17 10.38 1.47
C ARG A 40 -7.23 10.24 2.55
N ILE A 41 -7.81 9.06 2.72
CA ILE A 41 -8.79 8.78 3.77
C ILE A 41 -8.13 8.90 5.15
N ILE A 42 -6.94 8.30 5.34
CA ILE A 42 -6.19 8.38 6.60
C ILE A 42 -5.93 9.84 6.98
N ASP A 43 -5.50 10.67 6.04
CA ASP A 43 -5.24 12.09 6.32
C ASP A 43 -6.51 12.89 6.57
N ILE A 44 -7.57 12.72 5.76
CA ILE A 44 -8.84 13.48 5.91
C ILE A 44 -9.50 13.19 7.27
N TYR A 45 -9.63 11.91 7.63
CA TYR A 45 -10.28 11.52 8.89
C TYR A 45 -9.35 11.55 10.10
N GLY A 46 -8.05 11.65 9.85
CA GLY A 46 -7.01 11.64 10.88
C GLY A 46 -6.56 12.99 11.37
N HIS A 47 -6.97 14.07 10.72
CA HIS A 47 -6.57 15.42 11.12
C HIS A 47 -7.76 16.21 11.67
N GLU A 48 -7.57 16.81 12.84
CA GLU A 48 -8.47 17.80 13.41
C GLU A 48 -7.79 19.16 13.41
N LYS A 49 -8.56 20.24 13.37
CA LYS A 49 -8.00 21.60 13.50
C LYS A 49 -7.85 21.93 14.99
N ASN A 50 -6.66 22.37 15.40
CA ASN A 50 -6.47 22.94 16.73
C ASN A 50 -7.09 24.33 16.82
N GLY A 51 -7.04 24.96 18.01
CA GLY A 51 -7.56 26.30 18.23
C GLY A 51 -6.94 27.41 17.36
N LEU A 52 -5.82 27.13 16.70
CA LEU A 52 -5.14 28.01 15.72
C LEU A 52 -5.46 27.65 14.27
N GLY A 53 -6.40 26.73 14.03
CA GLY A 53 -6.77 26.28 12.68
C GLY A 53 -5.77 25.33 12.01
N MET A 54 -4.68 24.96 12.69
CA MET A 54 -3.66 24.06 12.12
C MET A 54 -4.09 22.60 12.23
N PRO A 55 -3.81 21.77 11.20
CA PRO A 55 -4.14 20.34 11.24
C PRO A 55 -3.26 19.62 12.25
N VAL A 56 -3.88 18.92 13.17
CA VAL A 56 -3.24 18.08 14.19
C VAL A 56 -3.71 16.64 13.99
N ARG A 57 -2.78 15.71 13.98
CA ARG A 57 -3.08 14.27 13.85
C ARG A 57 -3.82 13.76 15.07
N THR A 58 -4.72 12.83 14.83
CA THR A 58 -5.49 12.16 15.88
C THR A 58 -5.28 10.66 15.84
N TYR A 59 -5.59 9.98 16.94
CA TYR A 59 -5.52 8.54 17.02
C TYR A 59 -6.57 7.81 16.14
N ARG A 60 -7.54 8.55 15.56
CA ARG A 60 -8.65 8.00 14.76
C ARG A 60 -8.18 7.21 13.52
N THR A 61 -7.07 7.63 12.93
CA THR A 61 -6.48 6.96 11.77
C THR A 61 -5.00 6.65 11.95
N HIS A 62 -4.27 7.48 12.74
CA HIS A 62 -2.83 7.36 12.92
C HIS A 62 -2.45 6.42 14.07
N SER A 63 -3.18 5.32 14.25
CA SER A 63 -2.80 4.21 15.13
C SER A 63 -2.78 2.90 14.33
N PRO A 64 -1.89 1.93 14.64
CA PRO A 64 -1.68 0.73 13.82
C PRO A 64 -2.98 0.01 13.47
N VAL A 65 -3.74 -0.44 14.45
CA VAL A 65 -5.00 -1.18 14.20
C VAL A 65 -5.98 -0.40 13.30
N ARG A 66 -6.03 0.92 13.46
CA ARG A 66 -6.96 1.75 12.66
C ARG A 66 -6.43 2.04 11.27
N ALA A 67 -5.13 2.22 11.13
CA ALA A 67 -4.50 2.38 9.82
C ALA A 67 -4.68 1.12 8.95
N LEU A 68 -4.53 -0.07 9.53
CA LEU A 68 -4.88 -1.34 8.87
C LEU A 68 -6.31 -1.28 8.32
N PHE A 69 -7.27 -0.91 9.17
CA PHE A 69 -8.68 -0.83 8.77
C PHE A 69 -8.92 0.17 7.63
N TRP A 70 -8.37 1.39 7.74
CA TRP A 70 -8.55 2.40 6.71
C TRP A 70 -7.85 2.07 5.40
N GLY A 71 -6.69 1.41 5.44
CA GLY A 71 -6.01 0.89 4.27
C GLY A 71 -6.77 -0.27 3.61
N PHE A 72 -7.46 -1.08 4.42
CA PHE A 72 -8.20 -2.24 3.93
C PHE A 72 -9.44 -1.87 3.12
N ILE A 73 -10.12 -0.75 3.40
CA ILE A 73 -11.37 -0.37 2.71
C ILE A 73 -11.19 -0.24 1.18
N PRO A 74 -10.24 0.53 0.64
CA PRO A 74 -10.04 0.59 -0.81
C PRO A 74 -9.67 -0.76 -1.43
N ALA A 75 -8.90 -1.56 -0.69
CA ALA A 75 -8.52 -2.89 -1.14
C ALA A 75 -9.71 -3.85 -1.21
N LEU A 76 -10.63 -3.78 -0.26
CA LEU A 76 -11.85 -4.59 -0.26
C LEU A 76 -12.74 -4.26 -1.46
N LEU A 77 -12.87 -2.98 -1.79
CA LEU A 77 -13.63 -2.53 -2.97
C LEU A 77 -12.97 -3.02 -4.27
N LEU A 78 -11.65 -2.88 -4.39
CA LEU A 78 -10.92 -3.40 -5.55
C LEU A 78 -11.00 -4.93 -5.64
N PHE A 79 -10.84 -5.62 -4.52
CA PHE A 79 -10.98 -7.08 -4.45
C PHE A 79 -12.35 -7.53 -4.94
N ALA A 80 -13.42 -6.91 -4.45
CA ALA A 80 -14.79 -7.24 -4.84
C ALA A 80 -15.00 -7.02 -6.36
N ALA A 81 -14.50 -5.90 -6.90
CA ALA A 81 -14.59 -5.60 -8.33
C ALA A 81 -13.83 -6.65 -9.18
N VAL A 82 -12.58 -6.96 -8.81
CA VAL A 82 -11.76 -7.96 -9.53
C VAL A 82 -12.35 -9.35 -9.41
N TYR A 83 -12.85 -9.71 -8.23
CA TYR A 83 -13.50 -11.01 -8.01
C TYR A 83 -14.77 -11.18 -8.86
N TYR A 84 -15.58 -10.12 -8.97
CA TYR A 84 -16.78 -10.14 -9.81
C TYR A 84 -16.44 -10.25 -11.30
N ILE A 85 -15.45 -9.49 -11.78
CA ILE A 85 -14.99 -9.56 -13.17
C ILE A 85 -14.40 -10.94 -13.46
N LYS A 86 -13.59 -11.49 -12.55
CA LYS A 86 -12.95 -12.81 -12.71
C LYS A 86 -13.97 -13.94 -12.89
N LYS A 87 -15.11 -13.87 -12.21
CA LYS A 87 -16.18 -14.89 -12.32
C LYS A 87 -16.65 -15.10 -13.76
N GLY A 88 -16.50 -14.06 -14.63
CA GLY A 88 -16.86 -14.14 -16.07
C GLY A 88 -15.68 -14.50 -16.98
N TYR A 89 -14.43 -14.49 -16.51
CA TYR A 89 -13.22 -14.58 -17.34
C TYR A 89 -12.14 -15.52 -16.76
N GLU A 90 -12.54 -16.63 -16.18
CA GLU A 90 -11.56 -17.67 -15.78
C GLU A 90 -10.78 -18.20 -16.99
N PRO A 91 -9.46 -18.40 -16.91
CA PRO A 91 -8.49 -18.50 -15.79
C PRO A 91 -7.35 -17.46 -15.85
N ILE A 92 -7.56 -16.29 -16.47
CA ILE A 92 -6.45 -15.39 -16.87
C ILE A 92 -5.94 -14.53 -15.72
N LEU A 93 -6.80 -14.20 -14.74
CA LEU A 93 -6.41 -13.33 -13.65
C LEU A 93 -5.91 -14.12 -12.43
N PRO A 94 -4.79 -13.71 -11.81
CA PRO A 94 -4.31 -14.33 -10.58
C PRO A 94 -5.33 -14.19 -9.45
N THR A 95 -5.22 -15.05 -8.43
CA THR A 95 -6.10 -14.96 -7.25
C THR A 95 -5.97 -13.58 -6.60
N PRO A 96 -7.06 -12.84 -6.42
CA PRO A 96 -6.99 -11.44 -6.01
C PRO A 96 -6.70 -11.22 -4.52
N TYR A 97 -6.47 -12.28 -3.74
CA TYR A 97 -6.28 -12.17 -2.27
C TYR A 97 -5.09 -11.29 -1.86
N PHE A 98 -4.04 -11.20 -2.68
CA PHE A 98 -2.91 -10.32 -2.41
C PHE A 98 -3.33 -8.84 -2.34
N ILE A 99 -4.41 -8.45 -3.03
CA ILE A 99 -4.99 -7.11 -2.99
C ILE A 99 -5.39 -6.73 -1.56
N LEU A 100 -5.99 -7.66 -0.82
CA LEU A 100 -6.38 -7.45 0.58
C LEU A 100 -5.15 -7.24 1.47
N LEU A 101 -4.08 -8.00 1.24
CA LEU A 101 -2.81 -7.82 1.95
C LEU A 101 -2.16 -6.48 1.61
N GLN A 102 -2.18 -6.05 0.34
CA GLN A 102 -1.72 -4.71 -0.04
C GLN A 102 -2.50 -3.63 0.70
N GLY A 103 -3.81 -3.80 0.88
CA GLY A 103 -4.64 -2.86 1.64
C GLY A 103 -4.22 -2.73 3.10
N LEU A 104 -4.05 -3.84 3.78
CA LEU A 104 -3.58 -3.87 5.17
C LEU A 104 -2.20 -3.18 5.30
N LEU A 105 -1.26 -3.55 4.43
CA LEU A 105 0.07 -2.96 4.43
C LEU A 105 0.07 -1.46 4.09
N SER A 106 -0.83 -1.00 3.21
CA SER A 106 -0.91 0.42 2.81
C SER A 106 -1.10 1.35 4.01
N GLY A 107 -1.97 0.99 4.96
CA GLY A 107 -2.17 1.75 6.18
C GLY A 107 -0.93 1.79 7.07
N GLU A 108 -0.27 0.65 7.26
CA GLU A 108 0.94 0.57 8.09
C GLU A 108 2.12 1.33 7.47
N LEU A 109 2.28 1.26 6.16
CA LEU A 109 3.32 2.01 5.44
C LEU A 109 3.10 3.53 5.54
N HIS A 110 1.83 3.99 5.59
CA HIS A 110 1.52 5.39 5.89
C HIS A 110 2.07 5.78 7.26
N LEU A 111 1.79 4.99 8.29
CA LEU A 111 2.28 5.24 9.64
C LEU A 111 3.80 5.16 9.75
N LEU A 112 4.42 4.22 9.04
CA LEU A 112 5.87 4.06 9.01
C LEU A 112 6.57 5.35 8.57
N LEU A 113 6.07 5.99 7.51
CA LEU A 113 6.60 7.26 7.03
C LEU A 113 6.31 8.44 7.97
N ASP A 114 5.25 8.36 8.75
CA ASP A 114 4.91 9.41 9.69
C ASP A 114 5.70 9.33 11.00
N LEU A 115 6.20 8.16 11.32
CA LEU A 115 6.91 7.87 12.55
C LEU A 115 8.14 8.79 12.81
N PRO A 116 8.98 9.14 11.81
CA PRO A 116 10.08 10.07 11.99
C PRO A 116 9.67 11.55 12.01
N THR A 117 8.39 11.87 11.78
CA THR A 117 7.95 13.27 11.75
C THR A 117 7.47 13.79 13.11
N ASN A 118 7.42 15.11 13.28
CA ASN A 118 6.89 15.75 14.50
C ASN A 118 5.48 15.29 14.86
N GLY A 119 4.65 14.89 13.87
CA GLY A 119 3.31 14.37 14.10
C GLY A 119 3.32 12.98 14.73
N GLY A 120 4.26 12.12 14.34
CA GLY A 120 4.35 10.76 14.83
C GLY A 120 3.09 9.92 14.55
N ILE A 121 2.95 8.87 15.34
CA ILE A 121 1.81 7.95 15.35
C ILE A 121 1.22 7.86 16.76
N PHE A 122 0.11 7.14 16.92
CA PHE A 122 -0.51 6.94 18.23
C PHE A 122 -0.48 5.45 18.62
N ILE A 123 0.08 5.17 19.79
CA ILE A 123 0.05 3.86 20.45
C ILE A 123 -0.75 4.02 21.74
N ASN A 124 -1.83 3.27 21.91
CA ASN A 124 -2.71 3.38 23.08
C ASN A 124 -3.13 4.83 23.39
N LYS A 125 -3.52 5.59 22.38
CA LYS A 125 -3.91 7.02 22.45
C LYS A 125 -2.76 7.97 22.85
N LYS A 126 -1.57 7.49 23.14
CA LYS A 126 -0.38 8.31 23.38
C LYS A 126 0.38 8.52 22.09
N ARG A 127 0.82 9.77 21.86
CA ARG A 127 1.64 10.10 20.68
C ARG A 127 3.06 9.53 20.84
N PHE A 128 3.54 8.89 19.80
CA PHE A 128 4.89 8.35 19.70
C PHE A 128 5.53 8.82 18.39
N ALA A 129 6.74 9.36 18.46
CA ALA A 129 7.53 9.78 17.29
C ALA A 129 8.99 9.38 17.52
N LEU A 130 9.61 8.74 16.52
CA LEU A 130 11.04 8.40 16.54
C LEU A 130 11.93 9.57 16.17
N GLY A 131 11.39 10.57 15.49
CA GLY A 131 12.12 11.75 15.06
C GLY A 131 11.28 13.02 15.25
N HIS A 132 11.90 14.16 14.93
CA HIS A 132 11.26 15.48 15.05
C HIS A 132 11.37 16.27 13.75
N PHE A 133 11.34 15.57 12.61
CA PHE A 133 11.40 16.24 11.32
C PHE A 133 10.07 16.91 10.98
N ALA A 134 10.15 18.11 10.41
CA ALA A 134 8.96 18.76 9.88
C ALA A 134 8.37 17.91 8.73
N TYR A 135 7.05 17.82 8.64
CA TYR A 135 6.36 17.04 7.59
C TYR A 135 6.75 17.42 6.15
N ASN A 136 7.18 18.68 5.96
CA ASN A 136 7.60 19.24 4.69
C ASN A 136 9.14 19.22 4.49
N ASN A 137 9.91 18.55 5.36
CA ASN A 137 11.34 18.45 5.22
C ASN A 137 11.70 17.88 3.82
N PRO A 138 12.46 18.62 2.99
CA PRO A 138 12.68 18.25 1.60
C PRO A 138 13.53 16.98 1.46
N LEU A 139 14.54 16.82 2.31
CA LEU A 139 15.47 15.68 2.23
C LEU A 139 14.76 14.36 2.51
N ILE A 140 13.95 14.30 3.58
CA ILE A 140 13.25 13.08 3.98
C ILE A 140 12.14 12.74 2.97
N ASN A 141 11.41 13.76 2.50
CA ASN A 141 10.40 13.54 1.46
C ASN A 141 11.04 13.06 0.16
N PHE A 142 12.19 13.62 -0.23
CA PHE A 142 12.94 13.17 -1.40
C PHE A 142 13.44 11.73 -1.24
N ALA A 143 14.08 11.40 -0.11
CA ALA A 143 14.57 10.05 0.16
C ALA A 143 13.44 8.99 0.09
N ALA A 144 12.29 9.27 0.68
CA ALA A 144 11.16 8.35 0.62
C ALA A 144 10.59 8.20 -0.81
N VAL A 145 10.50 9.28 -1.59
CA VAL A 145 10.08 9.20 -3.00
C VAL A 145 11.10 8.42 -3.81
N ALA A 146 12.39 8.69 -3.66
CA ALA A 146 13.46 7.99 -4.35
C ALA A 146 13.45 6.48 -4.03
N ALA A 147 13.26 6.12 -2.75
CA ALA A 147 13.12 4.74 -2.33
C ALA A 147 11.90 4.06 -3.00
N GLY A 148 10.75 4.73 -3.06
CA GLY A 148 9.57 4.22 -3.73
C GLY A 148 9.80 3.98 -5.23
N LEU A 149 10.39 4.94 -5.93
CA LEU A 149 10.72 4.81 -7.36
C LEU A 149 11.74 3.69 -7.61
N PHE A 150 12.75 3.56 -6.76
CA PHE A 150 13.73 2.48 -6.83
C PHE A 150 13.08 1.10 -6.67
N LEU A 151 12.16 0.94 -5.71
CA LEU A 151 11.41 -0.30 -5.52
C LEU A 151 10.52 -0.63 -6.71
N ILE A 152 9.88 0.36 -7.34
CA ILE A 152 9.14 0.18 -8.60
C ILE A 152 10.09 -0.34 -9.68
N SER A 153 11.25 0.31 -9.85
CA SER A 153 12.24 -0.08 -10.86
C SER A 153 12.69 -1.53 -10.67
N ILE A 154 13.07 -1.93 -9.46
CA ILE A 154 13.44 -3.31 -9.14
C ILE A 154 12.30 -4.28 -9.47
N SER A 155 11.06 -3.92 -9.15
CA SER A 155 9.91 -4.77 -9.41
C SER A 155 9.74 -5.11 -10.89
N PHE A 156 10.11 -4.20 -11.79
CA PHE A 156 10.02 -4.42 -13.24
C PHE A 156 11.29 -5.00 -13.86
N THR A 157 12.46 -4.80 -13.25
CA THR A 157 13.75 -5.27 -13.81
C THR A 157 14.25 -6.56 -13.18
N GLY A 158 13.85 -6.84 -11.93
CA GLY A 158 14.46 -7.88 -11.07
C GLY A 158 14.01 -9.30 -11.33
N GLY A 159 13.17 -9.61 -12.33
CA GLY A 159 12.65 -10.96 -12.43
C GLY A 159 12.37 -11.50 -13.82
N ASN A 160 12.74 -12.75 -14.03
CA ASN A 160 12.16 -13.63 -15.04
C ASN A 160 10.71 -14.04 -14.66
N TYR A 161 9.92 -13.12 -14.08
CA TYR A 161 8.56 -13.38 -13.57
C TYR A 161 7.63 -13.98 -14.63
N ALA A 162 7.84 -13.64 -15.91
CA ALA A 162 7.08 -14.22 -17.00
C ALA A 162 7.36 -15.74 -17.17
N LYS A 163 8.59 -16.17 -16.89
CA LYS A 163 9.00 -17.58 -17.00
C LYS A 163 8.44 -18.40 -15.83
N ASP A 164 8.51 -17.83 -14.63
CA ASP A 164 7.99 -18.48 -13.42
C ASP A 164 6.47 -18.53 -13.39
N TYR A 165 5.79 -17.47 -13.86
CA TYR A 165 4.34 -17.44 -13.98
C TYR A 165 3.82 -18.49 -14.96
N ASN A 166 4.50 -18.68 -16.11
CA ASN A 166 4.14 -19.71 -17.06
C ASN A 166 4.39 -21.13 -16.51
N ASN A 167 5.46 -21.33 -15.73
CA ASN A 167 5.74 -22.59 -15.05
C ASN A 167 4.67 -22.91 -13.98
N ILE A 168 4.29 -21.93 -13.17
CA ILE A 168 3.23 -22.09 -12.16
C ILE A 168 1.88 -22.38 -12.85
N LYS A 169 1.54 -21.67 -13.93
CA LYS A 169 0.33 -21.91 -14.72
C LYS A 169 0.30 -23.32 -15.31
N TYR A 170 1.45 -23.81 -15.79
CA TYR A 170 1.59 -25.16 -16.35
C TYR A 170 1.39 -26.26 -15.28
N ILE A 171 1.91 -26.04 -14.08
CA ILE A 171 1.73 -26.94 -12.92
C ILE A 171 0.25 -27.03 -12.53
N PHE A 172 -0.42 -25.87 -12.36
CA PHE A 172 -1.84 -25.83 -12.01
C PHE A 172 -2.75 -26.40 -13.09
N TRP A 173 -2.41 -26.20 -14.36
CA TRP A 173 -3.19 -26.75 -15.49
C TRP A 173 -3.09 -28.28 -15.56
N ASN A 174 -1.91 -28.84 -15.34
CA ASN A 174 -1.71 -30.27 -15.29
C ASN A 174 -2.38 -30.93 -14.08
N PHE A 175 -2.37 -30.28 -12.93
CA PHE A 175 -3.06 -30.78 -11.74
C PHE A 175 -4.59 -30.89 -11.94
N ARG A 176 -5.20 -29.94 -12.65
CA ARG A 176 -6.64 -29.97 -12.98
C ARG A 176 -7.04 -31.07 -13.97
N ARG A 177 -6.11 -31.62 -14.75
CA ARG A 177 -6.39 -32.72 -15.69
C ARG A 177 -6.32 -34.10 -15.03
N GLN A 178 -5.81 -34.19 -13.82
CA GLN A 178 -5.63 -35.46 -13.11
C GLN A 178 -6.71 -35.70 -12.03
N VAL A 179 -7.57 -34.71 -11.79
CA VAL A 179 -8.75 -34.77 -10.92
C VAL A 179 -10.01 -34.67 -11.77
#